data_8e2bdd34e076a94cc0632275e7f51423
#
_entry.id   8e2bdd34e076a94cc0632275e7f51423
#
_cell.length_a   1.000
_cell.length_b   1.000
_cell.length_c   1.000
_cell.angle_alpha   90.00
_cell.angle_beta   90.00
_cell.angle_gamma   90.00
#
_symmetry.space_group_name_H-M   'P 1'
#
loop_
_entity.id
_entity.type
_entity.pdbx_description
1 polymer ?
#
loop_
_entity_poly.entity_id
_entity_poly.type
_entity_poly.pdbx_seq_one_letter_code
_entity_poly.pdbx_strand_id
1 'polypeptide(L)'
;MNTVIQVEGIVTRFGERTIHDGVKLHIDENEIYGILGESGSGKSVLMKEMIMLLEPTEGEVSVLGISLRDISYKDAQALQSDWGILFQFGALYSSLTIAENIEIQLKEFTNISKMMRDKLVASKLALVGLEPYVGALYPSELSGGMVKRAALARALAMEPKLLFLDEPTSGLDPIGARNFDALIVELRDLLGITVVMITHDLESIFSIVDRMAVLADKHVVAEGSLKNVLQSEHPFVEEFFKNEYTKERFRELVKNV
;
A
#
# COMPACT_ATOMS: atom_id res chain seq x y z
N MET A 1 -3.33 20.42 4.94
CA MET A 1 -3.34 18.94 4.98
C MET A 1 -2.30 18.53 6.00
N ASN A 2 -2.53 17.47 6.73
CA ASN A 2 -1.62 17.00 7.76
C ASN A 2 -0.74 15.89 7.17
N THR A 3 0.57 16.05 7.14
CA THR A 3 1.50 15.04 6.62
C THR A 3 1.61 13.88 7.61
N VAL A 4 1.31 12.66 7.15
CA VAL A 4 1.33 11.43 7.97
C VAL A 4 2.56 10.57 7.71
N ILE A 5 3.19 10.67 6.53
CA ILE A 5 4.48 10.05 6.24
C ILE A 5 5.39 11.10 5.61
N GLN A 6 6.62 11.21 6.12
CA GLN A 6 7.65 12.07 5.58
C GLN A 6 8.93 11.27 5.37
N VAL A 7 9.49 11.36 4.18
CA VAL A 7 10.73 10.71 3.76
C VAL A 7 11.72 11.80 3.38
N GLU A 8 12.85 11.86 4.07
CA GLU A 8 13.83 12.93 3.93
C GLU A 8 15.22 12.39 3.60
N GLY A 9 15.61 12.54 2.33
CA GLY A 9 16.99 12.28 1.88
C GLY A 9 17.43 10.83 2.03
N ILE A 10 16.52 9.87 1.82
CA ILE A 10 16.82 8.45 1.98
C ILE A 10 17.88 8.00 0.98
N VAL A 11 18.95 7.41 1.53
CA VAL A 11 19.96 6.67 0.78
C VAL A 11 19.93 5.22 1.25
N THR A 12 19.81 4.29 0.31
CA THR A 12 19.76 2.85 0.60
C THR A 12 20.79 2.12 -0.22
N ARG A 13 21.69 1.39 0.46
CA ARG A 13 22.76 0.61 -0.16
C ARG A 13 22.73 -0.84 0.30
N PHE A 14 22.92 -1.75 -0.64
CA PHE A 14 23.16 -3.17 -0.38
C PHE A 14 24.57 -3.50 -0.90
N GLY A 15 25.55 -3.52 -0.01
CA GLY A 15 26.94 -3.59 -0.39
C GLY A 15 27.34 -2.37 -1.24
N GLU A 16 27.84 -2.63 -2.44
CA GLU A 16 28.21 -1.56 -3.39
C GLU A 16 27.04 -1.03 -4.22
N ARG A 17 25.87 -1.70 -4.18
CA ARG A 17 24.71 -1.32 -4.97
C ARG A 17 23.87 -0.28 -4.23
N THR A 18 23.80 0.93 -4.79
CA THR A 18 22.88 1.97 -4.33
C THR A 18 21.51 1.77 -4.99
N ILE A 19 20.48 1.69 -4.18
CA ILE A 19 19.07 1.58 -4.60
C ILE A 19 18.39 2.95 -4.59
N HIS A 20 18.56 3.71 -3.49
CA HIS A 20 18.04 5.07 -3.35
C HIS A 20 19.20 6.02 -3.10
N ASP A 21 19.10 7.24 -3.63
CA ASP A 21 20.11 8.28 -3.52
C ASP A 21 19.45 9.65 -3.27
N GLY A 22 19.14 9.93 -2.01
CA GLY A 22 18.52 11.18 -1.59
C GLY A 22 17.01 11.26 -1.87
N VAL A 23 16.27 10.14 -1.80
CA VAL A 23 14.82 10.10 -2.00
C VAL A 23 14.10 10.98 -0.98
N LYS A 24 13.20 11.84 -1.48
CA LYS A 24 12.30 12.69 -0.68
C LYS A 24 10.90 12.58 -1.20
N LEU A 25 9.92 12.44 -0.31
CA LEU A 25 8.49 12.54 -0.59
C LEU A 25 7.71 12.77 0.71
N HIS A 26 6.46 13.19 0.58
CA HIS A 26 5.54 13.27 1.71
C HIS A 26 4.15 12.74 1.32
N ILE A 27 3.46 12.18 2.30
CA ILE A 27 2.11 11.63 2.14
C ILE A 27 1.20 12.31 3.14
N ASP A 28 0.09 12.83 2.66
CA ASP A 28 -0.89 13.55 3.47
C ASP A 28 -2.02 12.62 3.96
N GLU A 29 -2.70 13.04 5.00
CA GLU A 29 -3.81 12.31 5.61
C GLU A 29 -4.99 12.14 4.63
N ASN A 30 -5.61 10.95 4.63
CA ASN A 30 -6.80 10.61 3.85
C ASN A 30 -6.64 10.63 2.32
N GLU A 31 -5.42 10.48 1.80
CA GLU A 31 -5.19 10.29 0.36
C GLU A 31 -4.85 8.83 0.00
N ILE A 32 -5.03 8.49 -1.26
CA ILE A 32 -4.45 7.30 -1.89
C ILE A 32 -3.19 7.76 -2.61
N TYR A 33 -2.04 7.44 -2.05
CA TYR A 33 -0.74 7.84 -2.59
C TYR A 33 -0.08 6.69 -3.35
N GLY A 34 0.25 6.92 -4.62
CA GLY A 34 0.92 5.95 -5.49
C GLY A 34 2.44 6.04 -5.44
N ILE A 35 3.14 4.92 -5.33
CA ILE A 35 4.58 4.82 -5.56
C ILE A 35 4.80 4.05 -6.85
N LEU A 36 5.24 4.74 -7.89
CA LEU A 36 5.40 4.24 -9.25
C LEU A 36 6.88 4.17 -9.64
N GLY A 37 7.17 3.47 -10.71
CA GLY A 37 8.54 3.40 -11.27
C GLY A 37 8.81 2.05 -11.92
N GLU A 38 9.95 1.94 -12.57
CA GLU A 38 10.40 0.72 -13.23
C GLU A 38 10.53 -0.48 -12.29
N SER A 39 10.52 -1.68 -12.86
CA SER A 39 10.87 -2.88 -12.11
C SER A 39 12.31 -2.76 -11.60
N GLY A 40 12.50 -2.97 -10.31
CA GLY A 40 13.82 -2.83 -9.68
C GLY A 40 14.23 -1.40 -9.30
N SER A 41 13.37 -0.39 -9.47
CA SER A 41 13.66 1.01 -9.06
C SER A 41 13.68 1.23 -7.53
N GLY A 42 13.32 0.21 -6.74
CA GLY A 42 13.38 0.30 -5.27
C GLY A 42 12.04 0.55 -4.57
N LYS A 43 10.90 0.58 -5.26
CA LYS A 43 9.58 0.86 -4.65
C LYS A 43 9.27 0.02 -3.40
N SER A 44 9.40 -1.30 -3.51
CA SER A 44 9.18 -2.21 -2.36
C SER A 44 10.26 -2.06 -1.28
N VAL A 45 11.46 -1.59 -1.63
CA VAL A 45 12.52 -1.26 -0.65
C VAL A 45 12.09 -0.02 0.14
N LEU A 46 11.65 1.04 -0.55
CA LEU A 46 11.16 2.26 0.09
C LEU A 46 9.96 2.00 0.99
N MET A 47 9.00 1.16 0.53
CA MET A 47 7.87 0.77 1.38
C MET A 47 8.34 0.02 2.63
N LYS A 48 9.32 -0.89 2.52
CA LYS A 48 9.87 -1.61 3.68
C LYS A 48 10.54 -0.68 4.69
N GLU A 49 11.12 0.42 4.23
CA GLU A 49 11.69 1.45 5.10
C GLU A 49 10.59 2.22 5.85
N MET A 50 9.48 2.55 5.17
CA MET A 50 8.33 3.20 5.82
C MET A 50 7.64 2.33 6.87
N ILE A 51 7.69 1.00 6.74
CA ILE A 51 7.03 0.05 7.65
C ILE A 51 7.98 -0.64 8.63
N MET A 52 9.21 -0.11 8.79
CA MET A 52 10.26 -0.62 9.69
C MET A 52 10.69 -2.08 9.40
N LEU A 53 10.58 -2.56 8.17
CA LEU A 53 11.14 -3.85 7.75
C LEU A 53 12.56 -3.72 7.20
N LEU A 54 13.01 -2.51 6.95
CA LEU A 54 14.36 -2.17 6.51
C LEU A 54 14.74 -0.80 7.05
N GLU A 55 15.98 -0.66 7.51
CA GLU A 55 16.54 0.63 7.91
C GLU A 55 17.30 1.23 6.72
N PRO A 56 17.07 2.50 6.35
CA PRO A 56 17.86 3.18 5.33
C PRO A 56 19.31 3.39 5.79
N THR A 57 20.25 3.45 4.84
CA THR A 57 21.67 3.73 5.14
C THR A 57 21.85 5.15 5.64
N GLU A 58 21.15 6.13 5.03
CA GLU A 58 21.18 7.55 5.39
C GLU A 58 19.77 8.13 5.20
N GLY A 59 19.52 9.28 5.80
CA GLY A 59 18.22 9.96 5.72
C GLY A 59 17.28 9.56 6.87
N GLU A 60 16.04 9.99 6.78
CA GLU A 60 15.04 9.80 7.84
C GLU A 60 13.66 9.52 7.27
N VAL A 61 12.93 8.64 7.93
CA VAL A 61 11.50 8.40 7.71
C VAL A 61 10.76 8.73 8.99
N SER A 62 9.71 9.53 8.88
CA SER A 62 8.76 9.78 9.98
C SER A 62 7.38 9.30 9.57
N VAL A 63 6.70 8.60 10.47
CA VAL A 63 5.34 8.07 10.28
C VAL A 63 4.47 8.51 11.44
N LEU A 64 3.31 9.11 11.15
CA LEU A 64 2.38 9.66 12.13
C LEU A 64 3.06 10.64 13.12
N GLY A 65 4.04 11.41 12.62
CA GLY A 65 4.82 12.37 13.42
C GLY A 65 5.91 11.75 14.28
N ILE A 66 6.16 10.44 14.17
CA ILE A 66 7.20 9.72 14.91
C ILE A 66 8.35 9.38 13.98
N SER A 67 9.58 9.81 14.31
CA SER A 67 10.78 9.38 13.58
C SER A 67 11.01 7.89 13.79
N LEU A 68 11.29 7.16 12.71
CA LEU A 68 11.59 5.73 12.77
C LEU A 68 13.06 5.47 13.15
N ARG A 69 13.91 6.50 13.10
CA ARG A 69 15.31 6.40 13.48
C ARG A 69 15.42 6.30 15.01
N ASP A 70 16.17 5.33 15.48
CA ASP A 70 16.40 5.09 16.92
C ASP A 70 15.12 4.93 17.76
N ILE A 71 13.99 4.56 17.12
CA ILE A 71 12.72 4.33 17.82
C ILE A 71 12.85 3.18 18.83
N SER A 72 12.30 3.36 20.03
CA SER A 72 12.31 2.27 21.03
C SER A 72 11.45 1.09 20.56
N TYR A 73 11.80 -0.13 20.96
CA TYR A 73 11.01 -1.33 20.62
C TYR A 73 9.53 -1.19 21.01
N LYS A 74 9.27 -0.59 22.17
CA LYS A 74 7.89 -0.37 22.67
C LYS A 74 7.11 0.59 21.79
N ASP A 75 7.74 1.69 21.40
CA ASP A 75 7.10 2.71 20.55
C ASP A 75 6.94 2.19 19.13
N ALA A 76 7.90 1.42 18.61
CA ALA A 76 7.80 0.74 17.34
C ALA A 76 6.62 -0.24 17.29
N GLN A 77 6.45 -1.06 18.34
CA GLN A 77 5.32 -2.00 18.44
C GLN A 77 3.97 -1.25 18.50
N ALA A 78 3.90 -0.15 19.26
CA ALA A 78 2.69 0.68 19.31
C ALA A 78 2.38 1.29 17.95
N LEU A 79 3.40 1.85 17.26
CA LEU A 79 3.25 2.45 15.94
C LEU A 79 2.84 1.41 14.88
N GLN A 80 3.38 0.19 14.94
CA GLN A 80 3.03 -0.91 14.02
C GLN A 80 1.55 -1.31 14.09
N SER A 81 0.86 -1.07 15.21
CA SER A 81 -0.58 -1.32 15.30
C SER A 81 -1.42 -0.29 14.52
N ASP A 82 -0.84 0.86 14.17
CA ASP A 82 -1.50 1.93 13.42
C ASP A 82 -1.43 1.72 11.90
N TRP A 83 -0.81 0.66 11.40
CA TRP A 83 -0.82 0.34 9.97
C TRP A 83 -1.14 -1.11 9.63
N GLY A 84 -1.79 -1.30 8.48
CA GLY A 84 -2.03 -2.59 7.85
C GLY A 84 -1.19 -2.75 6.60
N ILE A 85 -0.79 -4.00 6.28
CA ILE A 85 0.03 -4.29 5.12
C ILE A 85 -0.61 -5.42 4.30
N LEU A 86 -0.79 -5.18 3.01
CA LEU A 86 -1.11 -6.19 2.00
C LEU A 86 0.07 -6.35 1.06
N PHE A 87 0.75 -7.49 1.16
CA PHE A 87 1.84 -7.86 0.25
C PHE A 87 1.31 -8.43 -1.07
N GLN A 88 2.11 -8.36 -2.11
CA GLN A 88 1.78 -8.74 -3.49
C GLN A 88 1.04 -10.09 -3.61
N PHE A 89 1.43 -11.11 -2.86
CA PHE A 89 0.81 -12.44 -2.85
C PHE A 89 -0.11 -12.68 -1.64
N GLY A 90 -0.52 -11.60 -0.94
CA GLY A 90 -1.37 -11.67 0.25
C GLY A 90 -0.63 -12.09 1.52
N ALA A 91 0.42 -12.89 1.43
CA ALA A 91 1.22 -13.41 2.56
C ALA A 91 0.38 -14.02 3.70
N LEU A 92 -0.72 -14.71 3.36
CA LEU A 92 -1.52 -15.46 4.33
C LEU A 92 -0.77 -16.70 4.82
N TYR A 93 -0.94 -17.03 6.09
CA TYR A 93 -0.42 -18.27 6.64
C TYR A 93 -1.20 -19.46 6.06
N SER A 94 -0.55 -20.29 5.26
CA SER A 94 -1.18 -21.40 4.54
C SER A 94 -1.75 -22.51 5.45
N SER A 95 -1.21 -22.63 6.67
CA SER A 95 -1.63 -23.60 7.70
C SER A 95 -2.78 -23.11 8.58
N LEU A 96 -3.22 -21.86 8.42
CA LEU A 96 -4.31 -21.26 9.18
C LEU A 96 -5.51 -21.03 8.27
N THR A 97 -6.71 -21.13 8.82
CA THR A 97 -7.93 -20.70 8.15
C THR A 97 -7.92 -19.19 7.94
N ILE A 98 -8.82 -18.67 7.11
CA ILE A 98 -8.93 -17.23 6.88
C ILE A 98 -9.32 -16.49 8.16
N ALA A 99 -10.23 -17.04 8.95
CA ALA A 99 -10.59 -16.46 10.25
C ALA A 99 -9.37 -16.38 11.19
N GLU A 100 -8.57 -17.44 11.27
CA GLU A 100 -7.35 -17.47 12.08
C GLU A 100 -6.27 -16.51 11.56
N ASN A 101 -6.15 -16.34 10.23
CA ASN A 101 -5.27 -15.35 9.63
C ASN A 101 -5.63 -13.91 10.03
N ILE A 102 -6.92 -13.59 10.13
CA ILE A 102 -7.39 -12.27 10.58
C ILE A 102 -7.23 -12.14 12.10
N GLU A 103 -7.56 -13.21 12.85
CA GLU A 103 -7.56 -13.21 14.32
C GLU A 103 -6.17 -13.08 14.92
N ILE A 104 -5.11 -13.54 14.22
CA ILE A 104 -3.76 -13.65 14.79
C ILE A 104 -3.24 -12.31 15.33
N GLN A 105 -3.46 -11.21 14.61
CA GLN A 105 -3.06 -9.87 15.06
C GLN A 105 -3.84 -9.43 16.30
N LEU A 106 -5.14 -9.72 16.35
CA LEU A 106 -5.98 -9.42 17.52
C LEU A 106 -5.52 -10.20 18.75
N LYS A 107 -5.04 -11.44 18.58
CA LYS A 107 -4.49 -12.26 19.67
C LYS A 107 -3.18 -11.71 20.21
N GLU A 108 -2.29 -11.28 19.32
CA GLU A 108 -0.94 -10.84 19.68
C GLU A 108 -0.95 -9.45 20.32
N PHE A 109 -1.78 -8.53 19.81
CA PHE A 109 -1.73 -7.13 20.19
C PHE A 109 -2.86 -6.66 21.11
N THR A 110 -3.86 -7.53 21.42
CA THR A 110 -4.99 -7.15 22.28
C THR A 110 -5.31 -8.21 23.34
N ASN A 111 -5.98 -7.79 24.42
CA ASN A 111 -6.47 -8.68 25.47
C ASN A 111 -7.99 -8.93 25.38
N ILE A 112 -8.61 -8.74 24.18
CA ILE A 112 -10.05 -8.94 24.00
C ILE A 112 -10.43 -10.41 24.05
N SER A 113 -11.67 -10.71 24.48
CA SER A 113 -12.17 -12.08 24.60
C SER A 113 -12.29 -12.75 23.21
N LYS A 114 -12.26 -14.10 23.21
CA LYS A 114 -12.47 -14.86 21.95
C LYS A 114 -13.77 -14.46 21.26
N MET A 115 -14.87 -14.34 22.02
CA MET A 115 -16.16 -13.92 21.46
C MET A 115 -16.09 -12.56 20.75
N MET A 116 -15.30 -11.61 21.26
CA MET A 116 -15.11 -10.31 20.62
C MET A 116 -14.24 -10.43 19.36
N ARG A 117 -13.17 -11.24 19.41
CA ARG A 117 -12.34 -11.50 18.22
C ARG A 117 -13.17 -12.14 17.10
N ASP A 118 -14.01 -13.15 17.42
CA ASP A 118 -14.89 -13.82 16.44
C ASP A 118 -15.82 -12.78 15.75
N LYS A 119 -16.38 -11.82 16.50
CA LYS A 119 -17.21 -10.75 15.96
C LYS A 119 -16.42 -9.80 15.06
N LEU A 120 -15.20 -9.41 15.47
CA LEU A 120 -14.34 -8.56 14.68
C LEU A 120 -13.93 -9.24 13.37
N VAL A 121 -13.54 -10.52 13.43
CA VAL A 121 -13.23 -11.32 12.23
C VAL A 121 -14.41 -11.33 11.25
N ALA A 122 -15.62 -11.60 11.75
CA ALA A 122 -16.83 -11.59 10.90
C ALA A 122 -17.08 -10.20 10.29
N SER A 123 -16.88 -9.15 11.07
CA SER A 123 -17.00 -7.76 10.57
C SER A 123 -15.96 -7.46 9.49
N LYS A 124 -14.69 -7.87 9.66
CA LYS A 124 -13.64 -7.63 8.67
C LYS A 124 -13.87 -8.44 7.37
N LEU A 125 -14.39 -9.67 7.46
CA LEU A 125 -14.80 -10.43 6.28
C LEU A 125 -15.90 -9.71 5.52
N ALA A 126 -16.94 -9.26 6.21
CA ALA A 126 -18.05 -8.50 5.60
C ALA A 126 -17.55 -7.19 4.96
N LEU A 127 -16.65 -6.47 5.64
CA LEU A 127 -16.08 -5.19 5.17
C LEU A 127 -15.36 -5.32 3.82
N VAL A 128 -14.73 -6.47 3.56
CA VAL A 128 -14.05 -6.73 2.28
C VAL A 128 -14.94 -7.51 1.28
N GLY A 129 -16.23 -7.68 1.57
CA GLY A 129 -17.18 -8.36 0.72
C GLY A 129 -16.94 -9.87 0.59
N LEU A 130 -16.48 -10.53 1.67
CA LEU A 130 -16.36 -11.97 1.76
C LEU A 130 -17.50 -12.55 2.60
N GLU A 131 -18.10 -13.64 2.11
CA GLU A 131 -19.16 -14.35 2.82
C GLU A 131 -18.64 -15.00 4.12
N PRO A 132 -19.45 -15.12 5.18
CA PRO A 132 -19.01 -15.64 6.47
C PRO A 132 -18.37 -17.03 6.43
N TYR A 133 -18.82 -17.93 5.53
CA TYR A 133 -18.27 -19.27 5.41
C TYR A 133 -16.80 -19.28 4.95
N VAL A 134 -16.34 -18.23 4.26
CA VAL A 134 -14.94 -18.09 3.82
C VAL A 134 -13.97 -18.09 5.01
N GLY A 135 -14.41 -17.62 6.17
CA GLY A 135 -13.62 -17.66 7.38
C GLY A 135 -13.14 -19.07 7.78
N ALA A 136 -13.87 -20.11 7.43
CA ALA A 136 -13.50 -21.50 7.72
C ALA A 136 -12.58 -22.14 6.67
N LEU A 137 -12.37 -21.50 5.52
CA LEU A 137 -11.52 -22.01 4.44
C LEU A 137 -10.05 -21.71 4.68
N TYR A 138 -9.18 -22.47 4.05
CA TYR A 138 -7.74 -22.22 3.98
C TYR A 138 -7.40 -21.38 2.75
N PRO A 139 -6.27 -20.66 2.72
CA PRO A 139 -5.86 -19.87 1.57
C PRO A 139 -5.82 -20.64 0.24
N SER A 140 -5.48 -21.92 0.26
CA SER A 140 -5.43 -22.79 -0.92
C SER A 140 -6.81 -23.09 -1.55
N GLU A 141 -7.89 -22.85 -0.83
CA GLU A 141 -9.26 -23.06 -1.28
C GLU A 141 -9.89 -21.82 -1.91
N LEU A 142 -9.17 -20.70 -1.92
CA LEU A 142 -9.65 -19.41 -2.39
C LEU A 142 -9.25 -19.10 -3.84
N SER A 143 -10.06 -18.36 -4.56
CA SER A 143 -9.63 -17.69 -5.80
C SER A 143 -8.63 -16.58 -5.50
N GLY A 144 -7.83 -16.15 -6.51
CA GLY A 144 -6.86 -15.07 -6.35
C GLY A 144 -7.48 -13.78 -5.78
N GLY A 145 -8.65 -13.39 -6.25
CA GLY A 145 -9.38 -12.22 -5.74
C GLY A 145 -9.83 -12.40 -4.28
N MET A 146 -10.29 -13.60 -3.90
CA MET A 146 -10.62 -13.89 -2.50
C MET A 146 -9.39 -13.85 -1.59
N VAL A 147 -8.23 -14.35 -2.05
CA VAL A 147 -6.97 -14.26 -1.31
C VAL A 147 -6.60 -12.81 -1.03
N LYS A 148 -6.69 -11.93 -2.05
CA LYS A 148 -6.42 -10.49 -1.89
C LYS A 148 -7.37 -9.84 -0.87
N ARG A 149 -8.68 -10.12 -0.97
CA ARG A 149 -9.67 -9.60 -0.01
C ARG A 149 -9.46 -10.14 1.41
N ALA A 150 -9.12 -11.41 1.57
CA ALA A 150 -8.81 -12.00 2.87
C ALA A 150 -7.53 -11.37 3.49
N ALA A 151 -6.49 -11.14 2.69
CA ALA A 151 -5.28 -10.46 3.11
C ALA A 151 -5.56 -8.99 3.49
N LEU A 152 -6.46 -8.32 2.77
CA LEU A 152 -6.93 -6.97 3.11
C LEU A 152 -7.71 -6.98 4.44
N ALA A 153 -8.61 -7.95 4.65
CA ALA A 153 -9.32 -8.11 5.93
C ALA A 153 -8.37 -8.27 7.11
N ARG A 154 -7.29 -9.05 6.92
CA ARG A 154 -6.22 -9.19 7.93
C ARG A 154 -5.49 -7.85 8.15
N ALA A 155 -5.13 -7.13 7.10
CA ALA A 155 -4.48 -5.83 7.21
C ALA A 155 -5.33 -4.81 7.98
N LEU A 156 -6.66 -4.92 7.87
CA LEU A 156 -7.62 -4.05 8.57
C LEU A 156 -8.02 -4.53 9.98
N ALA A 157 -7.47 -5.65 10.45
CA ALA A 157 -7.90 -6.27 11.73
C ALA A 157 -7.75 -5.33 12.93
N MET A 158 -6.67 -4.55 12.97
CA MET A 158 -6.34 -3.63 14.06
C MET A 158 -6.90 -2.21 13.87
N GLU A 159 -7.77 -1.99 12.87
CA GLU A 159 -8.33 -0.67 12.54
C GLU A 159 -7.24 0.40 12.30
N PRO A 160 -6.31 0.13 11.37
CA PRO A 160 -5.14 0.96 11.16
C PRO A 160 -5.52 2.36 10.61
N LYS A 161 -4.63 3.34 10.85
CA LYS A 161 -4.69 4.68 10.24
C LYS A 161 -4.06 4.70 8.84
N LEU A 162 -3.09 3.81 8.60
CA LEU A 162 -2.36 3.69 7.35
C LEU A 162 -2.53 2.30 6.75
N LEU A 163 -2.69 2.21 5.43
CA LEU A 163 -2.77 0.95 4.71
C LEU A 163 -1.73 0.93 3.59
N PHE A 164 -0.78 0.00 3.69
CA PHE A 164 0.25 -0.20 2.67
C PHE A 164 -0.13 -1.37 1.78
N LEU A 165 -0.15 -1.14 0.47
CA LEU A 165 -0.55 -2.10 -0.56
C LEU A 165 0.59 -2.29 -1.56
N ASP A 166 1.16 -3.49 -1.62
CA ASP A 166 2.18 -3.84 -2.61
C ASP A 166 1.52 -4.62 -3.76
N GLU A 167 1.37 -3.99 -4.92
CA GLU A 167 0.78 -4.54 -6.13
C GLU A 167 -0.59 -5.21 -5.87
N PRO A 168 -1.58 -4.50 -5.32
CA PRO A 168 -2.79 -5.11 -4.81
C PRO A 168 -3.65 -5.78 -5.90
N THR A 169 -3.67 -5.23 -7.12
CA THR A 169 -4.44 -5.74 -8.26
C THR A 169 -3.70 -6.77 -9.10
N SER A 170 -2.41 -6.99 -8.82
CA SER A 170 -1.58 -7.96 -9.55
C SER A 170 -2.19 -9.37 -9.54
N GLY A 171 -2.32 -9.98 -10.73
CA GLY A 171 -2.88 -11.32 -10.91
C GLY A 171 -4.42 -11.39 -10.89
N LEU A 172 -5.11 -10.27 -10.80
CA LEU A 172 -6.55 -10.19 -10.99
C LEU A 172 -6.91 -9.98 -12.47
N ASP A 173 -8.09 -10.45 -12.86
CA ASP A 173 -8.68 -10.05 -14.15
C ASP A 173 -9.09 -8.56 -14.11
N PRO A 174 -9.32 -7.91 -15.26
CA PRO A 174 -9.63 -6.47 -15.29
C PRO A 174 -10.90 -6.06 -14.51
N ILE A 175 -11.89 -6.95 -14.39
CA ILE A 175 -13.11 -6.68 -13.60
C ILE A 175 -12.78 -6.79 -12.10
N GLY A 176 -12.06 -7.83 -11.73
CA GLY A 176 -11.59 -8.05 -10.36
C GLY A 176 -10.71 -6.90 -9.87
N ALA A 177 -9.80 -6.40 -10.71
CA ALA A 177 -8.93 -5.26 -10.40
C ALA A 177 -9.76 -3.99 -10.11
N ARG A 178 -10.68 -3.62 -11.01
CA ARG A 178 -11.58 -2.46 -10.79
C ARG A 178 -12.43 -2.59 -9.54
N ASN A 179 -12.97 -3.79 -9.27
CA ASN A 179 -13.76 -4.03 -8.06
C ASN A 179 -12.90 -3.94 -6.79
N PHE A 180 -11.62 -4.30 -6.87
CA PHE A 180 -10.69 -4.16 -5.76
C PHE A 180 -10.33 -2.69 -5.53
N ASP A 181 -10.06 -1.93 -6.59
CA ASP A 181 -9.80 -0.50 -6.53
C ASP A 181 -10.99 0.27 -5.94
N ALA A 182 -12.21 -0.03 -6.39
CA ALA A 182 -13.43 0.55 -5.82
C ALA A 182 -13.56 0.26 -4.32
N LEU A 183 -13.22 -0.96 -3.88
CA LEU A 183 -13.20 -1.33 -2.47
C LEU A 183 -12.17 -0.50 -1.69
N ILE A 184 -10.97 -0.25 -2.24
CA ILE A 184 -9.96 0.57 -1.57
C ILE A 184 -10.47 2.01 -1.37
N VAL A 185 -11.11 2.61 -2.39
CA VAL A 185 -11.72 3.95 -2.26
C VAL A 185 -12.80 3.96 -1.19
N GLU A 186 -13.70 2.98 -1.20
CA GLU A 186 -14.77 2.86 -0.20
C GLU A 186 -14.20 2.74 1.22
N LEU A 187 -13.16 1.93 1.42
CA LEU A 187 -12.51 1.76 2.71
C LEU A 187 -11.81 3.03 3.18
N ARG A 188 -11.10 3.75 2.28
CA ARG A 188 -10.50 5.04 2.60
C ARG A 188 -11.58 6.02 3.09
N ASP A 189 -12.67 6.16 2.36
CA ASP A 189 -13.72 7.12 2.66
C ASP A 189 -14.51 6.74 3.93
N LEU A 190 -14.78 5.45 4.13
CA LEU A 190 -15.55 4.95 5.28
C LEU A 190 -14.74 5.00 6.59
N LEU A 191 -13.46 4.65 6.53
CA LEU A 191 -12.62 4.48 7.71
C LEU A 191 -11.70 5.70 7.96
N GLY A 192 -11.58 6.63 7.01
CA GLY A 192 -10.67 7.76 7.11
C GLY A 192 -9.20 7.35 7.10
N ILE A 193 -8.85 6.26 6.41
CA ILE A 193 -7.48 5.76 6.35
C ILE A 193 -6.70 6.41 5.21
N THR A 194 -5.38 6.55 5.40
CA THR A 194 -4.47 6.91 4.31
C THR A 194 -3.93 5.65 3.66
N VAL A 195 -3.89 5.61 2.34
CA VAL A 195 -3.44 4.45 1.57
C VAL A 195 -2.14 4.77 0.84
N VAL A 196 -1.14 3.92 1.01
CA VAL A 196 0.12 3.96 0.25
C VAL A 196 0.17 2.74 -0.65
N MET A 197 0.17 2.93 -1.95
CA MET A 197 0.05 1.84 -2.91
C MET A 197 1.22 1.82 -3.89
N ILE A 198 1.93 0.69 -3.96
CA ILE A 198 2.83 0.40 -5.08
C ILE A 198 1.99 -0.23 -6.19
N THR A 199 2.03 0.34 -7.37
CA THR A 199 1.38 -0.25 -8.54
C THR A 199 2.06 0.20 -9.84
N HIS A 200 1.91 -0.62 -10.88
CA HIS A 200 2.23 -0.27 -12.26
C HIS A 200 0.98 -0.34 -13.16
N ASP A 201 -0.19 -0.59 -12.56
CA ASP A 201 -1.46 -0.64 -13.28
C ASP A 201 -1.96 0.79 -13.56
N LEU A 202 -1.96 1.17 -14.84
CA LEU A 202 -2.42 2.47 -15.28
C LEU A 202 -3.90 2.71 -14.95
N GLU A 203 -4.76 1.69 -14.99
CA GLU A 203 -6.18 1.86 -14.65
C GLU A 203 -6.34 2.25 -13.19
N SER A 204 -5.66 1.58 -12.26
CA SER A 204 -5.65 1.95 -10.85
C SER A 204 -5.11 3.36 -10.65
N ILE A 205 -3.97 3.69 -11.29
CA ILE A 205 -3.34 5.01 -11.18
C ILE A 205 -4.30 6.13 -11.59
N PHE A 206 -4.96 5.99 -12.74
CA PHE A 206 -5.87 7.02 -13.25
C PHE A 206 -7.21 7.08 -12.51
N SER A 207 -7.63 5.97 -11.89
CA SER A 207 -8.97 5.87 -11.31
C SER A 207 -9.02 6.23 -9.83
N ILE A 208 -7.98 5.88 -9.04
CA ILE A 208 -8.06 5.96 -7.59
C ILE A 208 -6.90 6.68 -6.91
N VAL A 209 -5.78 6.92 -7.59
CA VAL A 209 -4.60 7.56 -6.98
C VAL A 209 -4.78 9.08 -6.98
N ASP A 210 -4.72 9.71 -5.81
CA ASP A 210 -4.86 11.16 -5.66
C ASP A 210 -3.54 11.89 -5.97
N ARG A 211 -2.43 11.41 -5.37
CA ARG A 211 -1.06 11.89 -5.58
C ARG A 211 -0.13 10.71 -5.71
N MET A 212 1.02 10.93 -6.35
CA MET A 212 2.00 9.87 -6.57
C MET A 212 3.43 10.39 -6.60
N ALA A 213 4.39 9.51 -6.28
CA ALA A 213 5.80 9.68 -6.59
C ALA A 213 6.24 8.69 -7.66
N VAL A 214 7.01 9.17 -8.62
CA VAL A 214 7.64 8.33 -9.65
C VAL A 214 9.11 8.13 -9.31
N LEU A 215 9.48 6.87 -9.06
CA LEU A 215 10.83 6.45 -8.70
C LEU A 215 11.57 5.97 -9.96
N ALA A 216 12.58 6.72 -10.37
CA ALA A 216 13.49 6.36 -11.46
C ALA A 216 14.91 6.86 -11.14
N ASP A 217 15.93 6.26 -11.73
CA ASP A 217 17.34 6.65 -11.54
C ASP A 217 17.74 6.83 -10.07
N LYS A 218 17.16 6.04 -9.15
CA LYS A 218 17.37 6.04 -7.68
C LYS A 218 16.77 7.26 -6.95
N HIS A 219 16.03 8.11 -7.65
CA HIS A 219 15.44 9.35 -7.12
C HIS A 219 13.92 9.38 -7.34
N VAL A 220 13.23 10.30 -6.68
CA VAL A 220 11.88 10.73 -7.08
C VAL A 220 12.05 11.75 -8.20
N VAL A 221 11.65 11.37 -9.41
CA VAL A 221 11.80 12.19 -10.63
C VAL A 221 10.56 13.03 -10.93
N ALA A 222 9.43 12.68 -10.33
CA ALA A 222 8.20 13.46 -10.36
C ALA A 222 7.35 13.14 -9.14
N GLU A 223 6.66 14.14 -8.57
CA GLU A 223 5.74 13.98 -7.44
C GLU A 223 4.54 14.93 -7.57
N GLY A 224 3.39 14.47 -7.07
CA GLY A 224 2.16 15.25 -6.97
C GLY A 224 0.96 14.58 -7.63
N SER A 225 -0.06 15.38 -8.00
CA SER A 225 -1.20 14.90 -8.76
C SER A 225 -0.78 14.37 -10.13
N LEU A 226 -1.62 13.58 -10.77
CA LEU A 226 -1.38 13.13 -12.15
C LEU A 226 -0.99 14.31 -13.07
N LYS A 227 -1.67 15.45 -12.93
CA LYS A 227 -1.38 16.66 -13.66
C LYS A 227 0.07 17.13 -13.49
N ASN A 228 0.57 17.14 -12.25
CA ASN A 228 1.93 17.56 -11.95
C ASN A 228 2.95 16.57 -12.52
N VAL A 229 2.69 15.27 -12.35
CA VAL A 229 3.58 14.21 -12.86
C VAL A 229 3.70 14.25 -14.39
N LEU A 230 2.59 14.50 -15.11
CA LEU A 230 2.60 14.62 -16.57
C LEU A 230 3.37 15.84 -17.11
N GLN A 231 3.71 16.81 -16.27
CA GLN A 231 4.58 17.95 -16.64
C GLN A 231 6.07 17.58 -16.62
N SER A 232 6.43 16.46 -16.01
CA SER A 232 7.82 15.99 -16.02
C SER A 232 8.26 15.60 -17.42
N GLU A 233 9.48 16.03 -17.78
CA GLU A 233 10.16 15.67 -19.03
C GLU A 233 11.08 14.46 -18.85
N HIS A 234 10.98 13.75 -17.71
CA HIS A 234 11.82 12.59 -17.46
C HIS A 234 11.45 11.45 -18.42
N PRO A 235 12.43 10.78 -19.09
CA PRO A 235 12.16 9.75 -20.09
C PRO A 235 11.22 8.65 -19.65
N PHE A 236 11.36 8.17 -18.41
CA PHE A 236 10.46 7.16 -17.86
C PHE A 236 9.01 7.67 -17.74
N VAL A 237 8.79 8.92 -17.33
CA VAL A 237 7.44 9.50 -17.23
C VAL A 237 6.83 9.63 -18.63
N GLU A 238 7.62 10.03 -19.61
CA GLU A 238 7.16 10.13 -21.01
C GLU A 238 6.80 8.75 -21.58
N GLU A 239 7.66 7.76 -21.39
CA GLU A 239 7.41 6.40 -21.87
C GLU A 239 6.21 5.76 -21.17
N PHE A 240 6.08 5.93 -19.85
CA PHE A 240 5.03 5.30 -19.06
C PHE A 240 3.66 5.94 -19.27
N PHE A 241 3.56 7.26 -19.24
CA PHE A 241 2.29 7.98 -19.28
C PHE A 241 1.94 8.59 -20.64
N LYS A 242 2.93 8.95 -21.47
CA LYS A 242 2.70 9.71 -22.71
C LYS A 242 2.81 8.87 -23.97
N ASN A 243 2.93 7.53 -23.85
CA ASN A 243 2.92 6.65 -25.03
C ASN A 243 1.55 6.62 -25.73
N GLU A 244 1.52 6.18 -27.01
CA GLU A 244 0.30 6.20 -27.83
C GLU A 244 -0.85 5.37 -27.22
N TYR A 245 -0.53 4.21 -26.61
CA TYR A 245 -1.52 3.37 -25.95
C TYR A 245 -2.19 4.07 -24.78
N THR A 246 -1.41 4.70 -23.91
CA THR A 246 -1.92 5.46 -22.76
C THR A 246 -2.74 6.66 -23.22
N LYS A 247 -2.27 7.41 -24.24
CA LYS A 247 -2.99 8.54 -24.82
C LYS A 247 -4.32 8.14 -25.44
N GLU A 248 -4.39 7.01 -26.11
CA GLU A 248 -5.62 6.53 -26.74
C GLU A 248 -6.64 6.07 -25.69
N ARG A 249 -6.19 5.27 -24.72
CA ARG A 249 -7.04 4.68 -23.68
C ARG A 249 -7.55 5.71 -22.67
N PHE A 250 -6.74 6.71 -22.33
CA PHE A 250 -7.07 7.75 -21.34
C PHE A 250 -7.19 9.14 -21.94
N ARG A 251 -7.56 9.20 -23.22
CA ARG A 251 -7.61 10.43 -24.03
C ARG A 251 -8.42 11.55 -23.38
N GLU A 252 -9.48 11.24 -22.65
CA GLU A 252 -10.29 12.23 -21.95
C GLU A 252 -9.60 12.72 -20.67
N LEU A 253 -8.92 11.85 -19.94
CA LEU A 253 -8.21 12.17 -18.71
C LEU A 253 -6.93 12.97 -18.97
N VAL A 254 -6.17 12.61 -20.01
CA VAL A 254 -4.92 13.29 -20.38
C VAL A 254 -5.16 14.60 -21.13
N LYS A 255 -6.31 14.78 -21.84
CA LYS A 255 -6.64 16.03 -22.54
C LYS A 255 -7.05 17.17 -21.62
N ASN A 256 -7.51 16.88 -20.40
CA ASN A 256 -7.93 17.87 -19.43
C ASN A 256 -6.78 18.29 -18.49
N VAL A 257 -5.57 17.84 -18.74
CA VAL A 257 -4.32 18.14 -18.08
C VAL A 257 -3.44 18.96 -19.00
#